data_7cb99546f9459b9ac635b104004fecfb
#
_entry.id   7cb99546f9459b9ac635b104004fecfb
#
_cell.length_a   1.000
_cell.length_b   1.000
_cell.length_c   1.000
_cell.angle_alpha   90.00
_cell.angle_beta   90.00
_cell.angle_gamma   90.00
#
_symmetry.space_group_name_H-M   'P 1'
#
loop_
_entity.id
_entity.type
_entity.pdbx_description
1 polymer ?
#
loop_
_entity_poly.entity_id
_entity_poly.type
_entity_poly.pdbx_seq_one_letter_code
_entity_poly.pdbx_strand_id
1 'polypeptide(L)'
;MIIRLAILVWMMATSLFGDGLADLKNTLEKLNNRQPIRAQVKALTSSVTTEDKKATQASGSMEVTVDHNSSGVRILWSQDDLDRVRDEAVKGLKNPNLPNPLRGLMNSFNATTMDSLLAHSDDLLRTLSVSQLLSETPEARNGQTLRKLKFKVNKPLTEANRKSMKSYVDELTLWIDENGLPVASEEKTELKGSRFFIGFETSSVIKRSFRRVGDRLIVSDFESSSSNAVSVMGTNSSTSRFIVTVN
;
A
#
# COMPACT_ATOMS: atom_id res chain seq x y z
N MET A 1 -50.52 8.60 -15.16
CA MET A 1 -50.16 7.20 -14.92
C MET A 1 -48.70 6.85 -15.24
N ILE A 2 -48.01 7.63 -16.06
CA ILE A 2 -46.62 7.39 -16.50
C ILE A 2 -45.55 7.76 -15.45
N ILE A 3 -45.79 8.78 -14.60
CA ILE A 3 -44.83 9.25 -13.59
C ILE A 3 -44.66 8.25 -12.43
N ARG A 4 -45.69 7.46 -12.08
CA ARG A 4 -45.60 6.45 -11.00
C ARG A 4 -44.75 5.22 -11.39
N LEU A 5 -44.64 4.92 -12.67
CA LEU A 5 -43.82 3.78 -13.16
C LEU A 5 -42.35 4.08 -13.16
N ALA A 6 -41.94 5.31 -13.41
CA ALA A 6 -40.54 5.73 -13.43
C ALA A 6 -39.90 5.70 -12.03
N ILE A 7 -40.67 6.03 -10.96
CA ILE A 7 -40.19 5.98 -9.56
C ILE A 7 -40.01 4.54 -9.11
N LEU A 8 -40.85 3.60 -9.54
CA LEU A 8 -40.73 2.17 -9.16
C LEU A 8 -39.51 1.51 -9.82
N VAL A 9 -39.16 1.89 -11.05
CA VAL A 9 -37.94 1.38 -11.72
C VAL A 9 -36.67 1.90 -11.07
N TRP A 10 -36.68 3.13 -10.54
CA TRP A 10 -35.53 3.71 -9.85
C TRP A 10 -35.28 3.09 -8.46
N MET A 11 -36.33 2.68 -7.74
CA MET A 11 -36.20 1.98 -6.47
C MET A 11 -35.75 0.50 -6.62
N MET A 12 -36.01 -0.15 -7.75
CA MET A 12 -35.54 -1.52 -7.98
C MET A 12 -34.06 -1.61 -8.39
N ALA A 13 -33.46 -0.51 -8.87
CA ALA A 13 -32.04 -0.50 -9.24
C ALA A 13 -31.08 -0.47 -8.03
N THR A 14 -31.56 -0.14 -6.83
CA THR A 14 -30.74 -0.05 -5.62
C THR A 14 -30.62 -1.37 -4.86
N SER A 15 -31.35 -2.41 -5.21
CA SER A 15 -31.36 -3.71 -4.49
C SER A 15 -30.56 -4.83 -5.17
N LEU A 16 -29.86 -4.56 -6.27
CA LEU A 16 -29.09 -5.56 -7.02
C LEU A 16 -27.62 -5.70 -6.58
N PHE A 17 -27.13 -4.80 -5.74
CA PHE A 17 -25.80 -4.95 -5.13
C PHE A 17 -25.99 -5.54 -3.72
N GLY A 18 -25.51 -6.78 -3.51
CA GLY A 18 -25.39 -7.38 -2.18
C GLY A 18 -24.52 -6.51 -1.28
N ASP A 19 -24.37 -6.88 0.00
CA ASP A 19 -23.48 -6.24 0.96
C ASP A 19 -22.02 -6.45 0.51
N GLY A 20 -21.42 -5.45 -0.15
CA GLY A 20 -20.07 -5.52 -0.69
C GLY A 20 -19.03 -5.78 0.37
N LEU A 21 -19.25 -5.33 1.61
CA LEU A 21 -18.33 -5.61 2.71
C LEU A 21 -18.40 -7.08 3.14
N ALA A 22 -19.58 -7.68 3.15
CA ALA A 22 -19.74 -9.09 3.47
C ALA A 22 -19.13 -9.98 2.37
N ASP A 23 -19.38 -9.66 1.09
CA ASP A 23 -18.80 -10.37 -0.05
C ASP A 23 -17.26 -10.29 -0.04
N LEU A 24 -16.71 -9.11 0.23
CA LEU A 24 -15.28 -8.89 0.37
C LEU A 24 -14.68 -9.77 1.47
N LYS A 25 -15.24 -9.74 2.68
CA LYS A 25 -14.75 -10.54 3.82
C LYS A 25 -14.80 -12.04 3.51
N ASN A 26 -15.93 -12.53 3.01
CA ASN A 26 -16.11 -13.95 2.64
C ASN A 26 -15.09 -14.39 1.58
N THR A 27 -14.75 -13.51 0.63
CA THR A 27 -13.76 -13.80 -0.42
C THR A 27 -12.35 -13.79 0.16
N LEU A 28 -12.00 -12.83 1.02
CA LEU A 28 -10.68 -12.76 1.66
C LEU A 28 -10.40 -13.98 2.54
N GLU A 29 -11.39 -14.46 3.30
CA GLU A 29 -11.27 -15.67 4.13
C GLU A 29 -10.96 -16.93 3.29
N LYS A 30 -11.52 -17.03 2.07
CA LYS A 30 -11.24 -18.14 1.14
C LYS A 30 -9.87 -18.04 0.47
N LEU A 31 -9.28 -16.83 0.41
CA LEU A 31 -8.00 -16.56 -0.25
C LEU A 31 -6.80 -16.58 0.72
N ASN A 32 -6.92 -17.27 1.85
CA ASN A 32 -5.88 -17.34 2.89
C ASN A 32 -5.09 -18.66 2.83
N ASN A 33 -4.84 -19.20 1.65
CA ASN A 33 -4.03 -20.42 1.48
C ASN A 33 -2.55 -20.05 1.34
N ARG A 34 -1.69 -20.89 1.95
CA ARG A 34 -0.22 -20.74 1.93
C ARG A 34 0.48 -21.87 1.15
N GLN A 35 -0.15 -22.38 0.09
CA GLN A 35 0.53 -23.31 -0.82
C GLN A 35 1.82 -22.66 -1.37
N PRO A 36 2.86 -23.46 -1.67
CA PRO A 36 4.12 -22.92 -2.19
C PRO A 36 3.91 -22.04 -3.42
N ILE A 37 4.55 -20.88 -3.43
CA ILE A 37 4.56 -19.96 -4.57
C ILE A 37 5.98 -19.43 -4.75
N ARG A 38 6.38 -19.27 -6.01
CA ARG A 38 7.63 -18.62 -6.40
C ARG A 38 7.32 -17.38 -7.22
N ALA A 39 7.91 -16.25 -6.84
CA ALA A 39 7.68 -14.97 -7.49
C ALA A 39 8.99 -14.22 -7.73
N GLN A 40 9.03 -13.39 -8.77
CA GLN A 40 10.02 -12.35 -8.94
C GLN A 40 9.43 -11.05 -8.41
N VAL A 41 10.20 -10.35 -7.57
CA VAL A 41 9.80 -9.09 -6.96
C VAL A 41 10.82 -8.03 -7.32
N LYS A 42 10.41 -7.08 -8.16
CA LYS A 42 11.21 -5.91 -8.52
C LYS A 42 10.80 -4.74 -7.66
N ALA A 43 11.77 -4.09 -7.02
CA ALA A 43 11.54 -2.87 -6.25
C ALA A 43 12.27 -1.69 -6.90
N LEU A 44 11.60 -0.53 -6.89
CA LEU A 44 12.14 0.75 -7.33
C LEU A 44 11.93 1.76 -6.21
N THR A 45 12.88 2.68 -6.05
CA THR A 45 12.73 3.81 -5.13
C THR A 45 13.24 5.08 -5.76
N SER A 46 12.62 6.20 -5.41
CA SER A 46 13.17 7.53 -5.67
C SER A 46 12.85 8.43 -4.47
N SER A 47 13.75 9.35 -4.16
CA SER A 47 13.55 10.34 -3.11
C SER A 47 14.12 11.69 -3.54
N VAL A 48 13.48 12.76 -3.05
CA VAL A 48 13.95 14.13 -3.18
C VAL A 48 13.94 14.75 -1.79
N THR A 49 15.11 15.15 -1.32
CA THR A 49 15.29 15.88 -0.06
C THR A 49 15.65 17.33 -0.39
N THR A 50 14.95 18.28 0.21
CA THR A 50 15.23 19.71 0.05
C THR A 50 15.61 20.30 1.39
N GLU A 51 16.86 20.71 1.54
CA GLU A 51 17.41 21.38 2.72
C GLU A 51 18.10 22.68 2.25
N ASP A 52 17.87 23.78 2.95
CA ASP A 52 18.47 25.10 2.63
C ASP A 52 18.34 25.49 1.14
N LYS A 53 17.19 25.20 0.52
CA LYS A 53 16.87 25.44 -0.90
C LYS A 53 17.72 24.61 -1.89
N LYS A 54 18.48 23.62 -1.41
CA LYS A 54 19.17 22.65 -2.25
C LYS A 54 18.39 21.34 -2.29
N ALA A 55 18.12 20.86 -3.49
CA ALA A 55 17.46 19.57 -3.69
C ALA A 55 18.50 18.48 -3.99
N THR A 56 18.44 17.38 -3.26
CA THR A 56 19.22 16.17 -3.52
C THR A 56 18.24 15.07 -3.95
N GLN A 57 18.54 14.43 -5.08
CA GLN A 57 17.75 13.33 -5.61
C GLN A 57 18.53 12.02 -5.52
N ALA A 58 17.84 10.94 -5.16
CA ALA A 58 18.37 9.58 -5.16
C ALA A 58 17.36 8.61 -5.76
N SER A 59 17.84 7.60 -6.47
CA SER A 59 16.99 6.54 -7.02
C SER A 59 17.74 5.22 -7.07
N GLY A 60 17.01 4.11 -7.00
CA GLY A 60 17.57 2.77 -7.08
C GLY A 60 16.55 1.75 -7.53
N SER A 61 17.04 0.61 -8.00
CA SER A 61 16.20 -0.55 -8.33
C SER A 61 16.94 -1.84 -8.00
N MET A 62 16.19 -2.85 -7.53
CA MET A 62 16.68 -4.19 -7.22
C MET A 62 15.59 -5.21 -7.58
N GLU A 63 16.01 -6.46 -7.81
CA GLU A 63 15.10 -7.55 -8.10
C GLU A 63 15.53 -8.81 -7.35
N VAL A 64 14.57 -9.50 -6.74
CA VAL A 64 14.82 -10.74 -6.00
C VAL A 64 13.84 -11.83 -6.44
N THR A 65 14.26 -13.11 -6.27
CA THR A 65 13.33 -14.22 -6.32
C THR A 65 12.88 -14.55 -4.89
N VAL A 66 11.58 -14.73 -4.71
CA VAL A 66 10.98 -15.06 -3.41
C VAL A 66 10.28 -16.40 -3.49
N ASP A 67 10.69 -17.34 -2.64
CA ASP A 67 9.94 -18.57 -2.37
C ASP A 67 9.12 -18.34 -1.08
N HIS A 68 7.81 -18.57 -1.15
CA HIS A 68 6.90 -18.39 -0.03
C HIS A 68 6.00 -19.63 0.14
N ASN A 69 5.94 -20.16 1.37
CA ASN A 69 5.12 -21.31 1.72
C ASN A 69 4.71 -21.28 3.20
N SER A 70 4.10 -22.35 3.70
CA SER A 70 3.69 -22.47 5.11
C SER A 70 4.85 -22.41 6.12
N SER A 71 6.10 -22.68 5.68
CA SER A 71 7.29 -22.59 6.53
C SER A 71 7.88 -21.18 6.58
N GLY A 72 7.41 -20.25 5.74
CA GLY A 72 7.83 -18.86 5.71
C GLY A 72 8.30 -18.37 4.34
N VAL A 73 9.14 -17.34 4.38
CA VAL A 73 9.65 -16.61 3.22
C VAL A 73 11.15 -16.83 3.07
N ARG A 74 11.59 -17.20 1.88
CA ARG A 74 13.00 -17.26 1.49
C ARG A 74 13.25 -16.27 0.36
N ILE A 75 14.21 -15.37 0.54
CA ILE A 75 14.59 -14.34 -0.43
C ILE A 75 15.93 -14.72 -1.03
N LEU A 76 15.99 -14.82 -2.36
CA LEU A 76 17.16 -15.16 -3.14
C LEU A 76 17.66 -13.93 -3.88
N TRP A 77 18.87 -13.52 -3.59
CA TRP A 77 19.54 -12.33 -4.14
C TRP A 77 20.44 -12.72 -5.30
N SER A 78 20.53 -11.85 -6.30
CA SER A 78 21.56 -11.97 -7.33
C SER A 78 22.92 -11.49 -6.77
N GLN A 79 24.01 -12.09 -7.28
CA GLN A 79 25.36 -11.65 -6.91
C GLN A 79 25.59 -10.18 -7.32
N ASP A 80 25.10 -9.80 -8.50
CA ASP A 80 25.22 -8.43 -9.03
C ASP A 80 24.58 -7.40 -8.09
N ASP A 81 23.38 -7.68 -7.56
CA ASP A 81 22.73 -6.77 -6.62
C ASP A 81 23.48 -6.67 -5.30
N LEU A 82 24.03 -7.77 -4.80
CA LEU A 82 24.86 -7.77 -3.58
C LEU A 82 26.14 -6.95 -3.78
N ASP A 83 26.79 -7.06 -4.94
CA ASP A 83 27.98 -6.30 -5.26
C ASP A 83 27.68 -4.80 -5.42
N ARG A 84 26.57 -4.44 -6.07
CA ARG A 84 26.10 -3.04 -6.17
C ARG A 84 25.84 -2.41 -4.79
N VAL A 85 25.20 -3.13 -3.87
CA VAL A 85 24.97 -2.65 -2.49
C VAL A 85 26.29 -2.47 -1.75
N ARG A 86 27.24 -3.41 -1.92
CA ARG A 86 28.58 -3.31 -1.33
C ARG A 86 29.32 -2.07 -1.84
N ASP A 87 29.31 -1.83 -3.15
CA ASP A 87 29.95 -0.66 -3.78
C ASP A 87 29.34 0.66 -3.28
N GLU A 88 28.02 0.72 -3.14
CA GLU A 88 27.33 1.88 -2.56
C GLU A 88 27.77 2.10 -1.11
N ALA A 89 27.84 1.04 -0.31
CA ALA A 89 28.29 1.10 1.09
C ALA A 89 29.74 1.61 1.21
N VAL A 90 30.67 1.13 0.34
CA VAL A 90 32.06 1.60 0.30
C VAL A 90 32.14 3.09 -0.07
N LYS A 91 31.35 3.55 -1.04
CA LYS A 91 31.26 4.99 -1.38
C LYS A 91 30.72 5.82 -0.22
N GLY A 92 29.71 5.31 0.50
CA GLY A 92 29.13 5.95 1.68
C GLY A 92 30.14 6.10 2.84
N LEU A 93 31.04 5.12 3.03
CA LEU A 93 32.13 5.22 4.03
C LEU A 93 33.10 6.37 3.72
N LYS A 94 33.36 6.65 2.42
CA LYS A 94 34.23 7.75 1.99
C LYS A 94 33.53 9.11 2.04
N ASN A 95 32.22 9.12 1.83
CA ASN A 95 31.39 10.33 1.88
C ASN A 95 30.02 10.01 2.50
N PRO A 96 29.84 10.24 3.81
CA PRO A 96 28.60 9.92 4.54
C PRO A 96 27.37 10.69 4.05
N ASN A 97 27.54 11.78 3.28
CA ASN A 97 26.46 12.58 2.75
C ASN A 97 25.90 12.04 1.41
N LEU A 98 26.49 10.98 0.86
CA LEU A 98 25.97 10.35 -0.34
C LEU A 98 24.68 9.56 -0.02
N PRO A 99 23.64 9.71 -0.85
CA PRO A 99 22.45 8.88 -0.72
C PRO A 99 22.77 7.38 -0.89
N ASN A 100 22.10 6.53 -0.11
CA ASN A 100 22.24 5.07 -0.14
C ASN A 100 20.92 4.38 -0.51
N PRO A 101 20.35 4.59 -1.71
CA PRO A 101 19.04 4.07 -2.09
C PRO A 101 19.00 2.53 -2.18
N LEU A 102 20.09 1.86 -2.61
CA LEU A 102 20.14 0.40 -2.70
C LEU A 102 20.11 -0.27 -1.34
N ARG A 103 20.79 0.29 -0.35
CA ARG A 103 20.71 -0.21 1.04
C ARG A 103 19.29 -0.07 1.59
N GLY A 104 18.62 1.04 1.30
CA GLY A 104 17.21 1.25 1.66
C GLY A 104 16.31 0.20 1.04
N LEU A 105 16.49 -0.09 -0.26
CA LEU A 105 15.77 -1.14 -0.96
C LEU A 105 16.05 -2.52 -0.38
N MET A 106 17.31 -2.85 -0.14
CA MET A 106 17.69 -4.15 0.45
C MET A 106 16.97 -4.38 1.79
N ASN A 107 16.87 -3.38 2.64
CA ASN A 107 16.15 -3.46 3.92
C ASN A 107 14.63 -3.63 3.73
N SER A 108 14.07 -3.14 2.62
CA SER A 108 12.64 -3.28 2.31
C SER A 108 12.27 -4.71 1.86
N PHE A 109 13.22 -5.49 1.36
CA PHE A 109 13.06 -6.91 1.07
C PHE A 109 13.24 -7.74 2.34
N ASN A 110 12.26 -7.72 3.22
CA ASN A 110 12.23 -8.53 4.44
C ASN A 110 11.04 -9.49 4.44
N ALA A 111 11.06 -10.47 5.32
CA ALA A 111 10.04 -11.51 5.38
C ALA A 111 8.62 -10.94 5.53
N THR A 112 8.42 -9.92 6.37
CA THR A 112 7.12 -9.31 6.61
C THR A 112 6.58 -8.62 5.34
N THR A 113 7.44 -7.85 4.65
CA THR A 113 7.05 -7.18 3.41
C THR A 113 6.71 -8.19 2.31
N MET A 114 7.52 -9.24 2.17
CA MET A 114 7.29 -10.27 1.14
C MET A 114 6.05 -11.10 1.46
N ASP A 115 5.80 -11.45 2.72
CA ASP A 115 4.56 -12.12 3.14
C ASP A 115 3.34 -11.26 2.82
N SER A 116 3.39 -9.95 3.16
CA SER A 116 2.32 -9.00 2.87
C SER A 116 2.05 -8.84 1.36
N LEU A 117 3.06 -8.94 0.50
CA LEU A 117 2.87 -8.88 -0.96
C LEU A 117 2.29 -10.18 -1.52
N LEU A 118 2.68 -11.35 -0.97
CA LEU A 118 2.36 -12.68 -1.50
C LEU A 118 1.19 -13.38 -0.80
N ALA A 119 0.67 -12.83 0.31
CA ALA A 119 -0.45 -13.36 1.09
C ALA A 119 -1.24 -12.23 1.77
N HIS A 120 -1.81 -11.31 0.97
CA HIS A 120 -2.35 -10.04 1.46
C HIS A 120 -3.73 -10.14 2.13
N SER A 121 -4.42 -11.27 2.07
CA SER A 121 -5.79 -11.41 2.59
C SER A 121 -5.88 -11.10 4.08
N ASP A 122 -4.94 -11.61 4.90
CA ASP A 122 -4.92 -11.38 6.34
C ASP A 122 -4.68 -9.91 6.69
N ASP A 123 -3.84 -9.21 5.92
CA ASP A 123 -3.57 -7.78 6.10
C ASP A 123 -4.81 -6.94 5.85
N LEU A 124 -5.57 -7.25 4.78
CA LEU A 124 -6.84 -6.59 4.50
C LEU A 124 -7.88 -6.89 5.57
N LEU A 125 -8.04 -8.16 5.99
CA LEU A 125 -8.99 -8.53 7.05
C LEU A 125 -8.68 -7.79 8.36
N ARG A 126 -7.40 -7.69 8.75
CA ARG A 126 -6.99 -6.91 9.93
C ARG A 126 -7.31 -5.42 9.78
N THR A 127 -7.03 -4.84 8.61
CA THR A 127 -7.35 -3.43 8.34
C THR A 127 -8.86 -3.19 8.40
N LEU A 128 -9.65 -4.07 7.78
CA LEU A 128 -11.11 -3.97 7.80
C LEU A 128 -11.71 -4.13 9.20
N SER A 129 -11.06 -4.89 10.09
CA SER A 129 -11.54 -5.10 11.47
C SER A 129 -11.52 -3.82 12.31
N VAL A 130 -10.65 -2.86 11.98
CA VAL A 130 -10.54 -1.55 12.66
C VAL A 130 -11.11 -0.41 11.81
N SER A 131 -11.77 -0.72 10.70
CA SER A 131 -12.31 0.25 9.75
C SER A 131 -13.82 0.34 9.82
N GLN A 132 -14.33 1.54 9.55
CA GLN A 132 -15.76 1.82 9.40
C GLN A 132 -16.07 2.06 7.92
N LEU A 133 -17.00 1.29 7.35
CA LEU A 133 -17.51 1.54 6.00
C LEU A 133 -18.28 2.87 5.99
N LEU A 134 -17.90 3.77 5.09
CA LEU A 134 -18.54 5.07 4.89
C LEU A 134 -19.53 5.05 3.73
N SER A 135 -19.15 4.38 2.63
CA SER A 135 -20.00 4.31 1.43
C SER A 135 -19.61 3.14 0.53
N GLU A 136 -20.60 2.66 -0.21
CA GLU A 136 -20.45 1.75 -1.34
C GLU A 136 -21.10 2.38 -2.56
N THR A 137 -20.38 2.43 -3.70
CA THR A 137 -20.86 3.00 -4.94
C THR A 137 -20.31 2.23 -6.14
N PRO A 138 -21.05 2.07 -7.24
CA PRO A 138 -20.49 1.55 -8.48
C PRO A 138 -19.52 2.57 -9.10
N GLU A 139 -18.43 2.07 -9.68
CA GLU A 139 -17.45 2.88 -10.42
C GLU A 139 -16.97 2.12 -11.65
N ALA A 140 -17.03 2.75 -12.82
CA ALA A 140 -16.45 2.19 -14.04
C ALA A 140 -14.92 2.39 -14.01
N ARG A 141 -14.16 1.31 -14.13
CA ARG A 141 -12.69 1.32 -14.14
C ARG A 141 -12.17 0.29 -15.14
N ASN A 142 -11.33 0.73 -16.07
CA ASN A 142 -10.74 -0.13 -17.12
C ASN A 142 -11.78 -0.97 -17.89
N GLY A 143 -12.97 -0.39 -18.18
CA GLY A 143 -14.03 -1.07 -18.93
C GLY A 143 -14.89 -2.04 -18.10
N GLN A 144 -14.64 -2.17 -16.80
CA GLN A 144 -15.42 -2.99 -15.88
C GLN A 144 -16.15 -2.11 -14.86
N THR A 145 -17.35 -2.51 -14.45
CA THR A 145 -18.05 -1.89 -13.32
C THR A 145 -17.64 -2.60 -12.05
N LEU A 146 -16.95 -1.87 -11.19
CA LEU A 146 -16.49 -2.34 -9.88
C LEU A 146 -17.34 -1.71 -8.77
N ARG A 147 -17.42 -2.35 -7.62
CA ARG A 147 -17.96 -1.76 -6.39
C ARG A 147 -16.83 -1.06 -5.65
N LYS A 148 -16.97 0.24 -5.42
CA LYS A 148 -16.04 1.07 -4.68
C LYS A 148 -16.51 1.20 -3.23
N LEU A 149 -15.73 0.69 -2.33
CA LEU A 149 -15.95 0.73 -0.89
C LEU A 149 -14.99 1.74 -0.27
N LYS A 150 -15.53 2.76 0.42
CA LYS A 150 -14.73 3.73 1.16
C LYS A 150 -14.83 3.49 2.65
N PHE A 151 -13.68 3.52 3.33
CA PHE A 151 -13.57 3.29 4.75
C PHE A 151 -12.82 4.42 5.43
N LYS A 152 -13.22 4.72 6.66
CA LYS A 152 -12.39 5.42 7.64
C LYS A 152 -11.65 4.37 8.47
N VAL A 153 -10.33 4.46 8.51
CA VAL A 153 -9.51 3.54 9.30
C VAL A 153 -9.27 4.13 10.68
N ASN A 154 -9.62 3.37 11.74
CA ASN A 154 -9.53 3.83 13.11
C ASN A 154 -8.34 3.16 13.82
N LYS A 155 -7.10 3.42 13.35
CA LYS A 155 -5.89 2.89 14.02
C LYS A 155 -5.78 3.47 15.43
N PRO A 156 -5.48 2.65 16.45
CA PRO A 156 -5.27 3.13 17.80
C PRO A 156 -4.03 4.02 17.85
N LEU A 157 -4.18 5.24 18.35
CA LEU A 157 -3.10 6.18 18.54
C LEU A 157 -2.63 6.16 20.00
N THR A 158 -1.32 6.18 20.22
CA THR A 158 -0.77 6.36 21.56
C THR A 158 -1.15 7.73 22.14
N GLU A 159 -1.18 7.85 23.45
CA GLU A 159 -1.51 9.14 24.11
C GLU A 159 -0.50 10.24 23.72
N ALA A 160 0.78 9.90 23.61
CA ALA A 160 1.82 10.82 23.17
C ALA A 160 1.56 11.35 21.75
N ASN A 161 1.14 10.48 20.83
CA ASN A 161 0.79 10.88 19.48
C ASN A 161 -0.43 11.80 19.48
N ARG A 162 -1.50 11.47 20.23
CA ARG A 162 -2.69 12.32 20.30
C ARG A 162 -2.39 13.74 20.78
N LYS A 163 -1.49 13.89 21.76
CA LYS A 163 -1.12 15.21 22.31
C LYS A 163 -0.34 16.08 21.32
N SER A 164 0.44 15.48 20.41
CA SER A 164 1.25 16.21 19.43
C SER A 164 0.53 16.46 18.09
N MET A 165 -0.60 15.76 17.85
CA MET A 165 -1.34 15.83 16.59
C MET A 165 -2.40 16.91 16.63
N LYS A 166 -2.49 17.71 15.53
CA LYS A 166 -3.56 18.66 15.27
C LYS A 166 -4.65 18.07 14.38
N SER A 167 -4.27 17.26 13.41
CA SER A 167 -5.20 16.54 12.55
C SER A 167 -4.62 15.20 12.12
N TYR A 168 -5.50 14.22 11.95
CA TYR A 168 -5.18 12.90 11.44
C TYR A 168 -6.33 12.39 10.56
N VAL A 169 -6.01 11.98 9.36
CA VAL A 169 -6.92 11.35 8.40
C VAL A 169 -6.29 10.03 7.97
N ASP A 170 -7.06 8.95 8.00
CA ASP A 170 -6.65 7.64 7.50
C ASP A 170 -7.86 7.02 6.78
N GLU A 171 -7.79 6.99 5.46
CA GLU A 171 -8.86 6.55 4.57
C GLU A 171 -8.37 5.38 3.72
N LEU A 172 -9.21 4.36 3.58
CA LEU A 172 -9.00 3.25 2.66
C LEU A 172 -10.13 3.24 1.63
N THR A 173 -9.77 3.18 0.36
CA THR A 173 -10.69 2.89 -0.73
C THR A 173 -10.33 1.54 -1.33
N LEU A 174 -11.31 0.65 -1.45
CA LEU A 174 -11.18 -0.65 -2.11
C LEU A 174 -12.10 -0.70 -3.32
N TRP A 175 -11.61 -1.25 -4.42
CA TRP A 175 -12.42 -1.61 -5.58
C TRP A 175 -12.49 -3.13 -5.64
N ILE A 176 -13.71 -3.66 -5.61
CA ILE A 176 -13.98 -5.10 -5.68
C ILE A 176 -14.81 -5.42 -6.93
N ASP A 177 -14.64 -6.61 -7.45
CA ASP A 177 -15.50 -7.12 -8.52
C ASP A 177 -16.88 -7.56 -8.00
N GLU A 178 -17.71 -8.10 -8.88
CA GLU A 178 -19.05 -8.61 -8.55
C GLU A 178 -19.04 -9.77 -7.55
N ASN A 179 -17.93 -10.52 -7.46
CA ASN A 179 -17.72 -11.66 -6.57
C ASN A 179 -17.07 -11.27 -5.24
N GLY A 180 -16.83 -9.97 -4.99
CA GLY A 180 -16.16 -9.49 -3.81
C GLY A 180 -14.63 -9.62 -3.84
N LEU A 181 -14.03 -9.98 -5.00
CA LEU A 181 -12.58 -10.07 -5.14
C LEU A 181 -11.97 -8.65 -5.21
N PRO A 182 -10.99 -8.30 -4.35
CA PRO A 182 -10.28 -7.04 -4.47
C PRO A 182 -9.50 -6.96 -5.80
N VAL A 183 -9.67 -5.85 -6.51
CA VAL A 183 -8.96 -5.52 -7.75
C VAL A 183 -7.88 -4.48 -7.48
N ALA A 184 -8.21 -3.47 -6.67
CA ALA A 184 -7.28 -2.40 -6.30
C ALA A 184 -7.62 -1.81 -4.94
N SER A 185 -6.63 -1.13 -4.33
CA SER A 185 -6.86 -0.28 -3.16
C SER A 185 -6.06 1.02 -3.25
N GLU A 186 -6.55 2.04 -2.57
CA GLU A 186 -5.84 3.28 -2.26
C GLU A 186 -6.02 3.60 -0.78
N GLU A 187 -4.91 3.73 -0.06
CA GLU A 187 -4.87 4.14 1.34
C GLU A 187 -4.23 5.53 1.41
N LYS A 188 -4.91 6.48 2.04
CA LYS A 188 -4.46 7.86 2.17
C LYS A 188 -4.36 8.21 3.65
N THR A 189 -3.15 8.58 4.07
CA THR A 189 -2.89 9.02 5.44
C THR A 189 -2.36 10.45 5.40
N GLU A 190 -2.97 11.34 6.19
CA GLU A 190 -2.50 12.71 6.40
C GLU A 190 -2.38 12.97 7.90
N LEU A 191 -1.25 13.52 8.28
CA LEU A 191 -0.92 13.83 9.65
C LEU A 191 -0.34 15.24 9.75
N LYS A 192 -0.91 16.10 10.58
CA LYS A 192 -0.35 17.41 10.93
C LYS A 192 -0.22 17.52 12.42
N GLY A 193 0.86 18.10 12.89
CA GLY A 193 1.10 18.25 14.31
C GLY A 193 2.20 19.24 14.64
N SER A 194 2.50 19.33 15.94
CA SER A 194 3.64 20.10 16.43
C SER A 194 4.17 19.48 17.72
N ARG A 195 5.49 19.52 17.88
CA ARG A 195 6.18 19.11 19.10
C ARG A 195 7.26 20.13 19.43
N PHE A 196 7.29 20.64 20.66
CA PHE A 196 8.23 21.69 21.08
C PHE A 196 8.31 22.87 20.10
N PHE A 197 7.12 23.39 19.66
CA PHE A 197 6.96 24.49 18.69
C PHE A 197 7.42 24.19 17.25
N ILE A 198 7.94 22.99 16.96
CA ILE A 198 8.30 22.55 15.62
C ILE A 198 7.07 21.93 14.98
N GLY A 199 6.59 22.54 13.89
CA GLY A 199 5.50 22.00 13.08
C GLY A 199 5.99 20.86 12.19
N PHE A 200 5.15 19.86 12.01
CA PHE A 200 5.38 18.79 11.04
C PHE A 200 4.10 18.45 10.27
N GLU A 201 4.26 18.08 9.03
CA GLU A 201 3.20 17.57 8.17
C GLU A 201 3.72 16.33 7.42
N THR A 202 2.92 15.28 7.45
CA THR A 202 3.22 14.03 6.72
C THR A 202 1.99 13.66 5.91
N SER A 203 2.20 13.34 4.64
CA SER A 203 1.19 12.73 3.79
C SER A 203 1.74 11.44 3.18
N SER A 204 0.88 10.44 3.05
CA SER A 204 1.23 9.17 2.40
C SER A 204 0.03 8.67 1.59
N VAL A 205 0.31 8.21 0.38
CA VAL A 205 -0.66 7.52 -0.47
C VAL A 205 -0.06 6.19 -0.86
N ILE A 206 -0.80 5.11 -0.56
CA ILE A 206 -0.41 3.74 -0.93
C ILE A 206 -1.46 3.21 -1.91
N LYS A 207 -1.02 2.79 -3.09
CA LYS A 207 -1.85 2.16 -4.10
C LYS A 207 -1.43 0.71 -4.28
N ARG A 208 -2.42 -0.18 -4.40
CA ARG A 208 -2.18 -1.60 -4.66
C ARG A 208 -3.08 -2.08 -5.78
N SER A 209 -2.54 -2.91 -6.66
CA SER A 209 -3.32 -3.73 -7.58
C SER A 209 -3.23 -5.17 -7.11
N PHE A 210 -4.36 -5.86 -7.13
CA PHE A 210 -4.44 -7.22 -6.63
C PHE A 210 -4.62 -8.23 -7.76
N ARG A 211 -4.17 -9.45 -7.52
CA ARG A 211 -4.43 -10.59 -8.39
C ARG A 211 -4.63 -11.86 -7.55
N ARG A 212 -5.63 -12.64 -7.91
CA ARG A 212 -5.80 -13.97 -7.37
C ARG A 212 -4.84 -14.93 -8.06
N VAL A 213 -4.12 -15.73 -7.28
CA VAL A 213 -3.26 -16.84 -7.75
C VAL A 213 -3.60 -18.08 -6.94
N GLY A 214 -4.31 -19.03 -7.54
CA GLY A 214 -4.92 -20.14 -6.80
C GLY A 214 -5.87 -19.61 -5.72
N ASP A 215 -5.62 -19.99 -4.47
CA ASP A 215 -6.38 -19.53 -3.30
C ASP A 215 -5.59 -18.48 -2.50
N ARG A 216 -4.87 -17.59 -3.17
CA ARG A 216 -4.16 -16.46 -2.59
C ARG A 216 -4.57 -15.15 -3.23
N LEU A 217 -4.57 -14.10 -2.43
CA LEU A 217 -4.57 -12.72 -2.89
C LEU A 217 -3.14 -12.20 -2.85
N ILE A 218 -2.58 -11.85 -4.00
CA ILE A 218 -1.28 -11.22 -4.09
C ILE A 218 -1.41 -9.75 -4.50
N VAL A 219 -0.48 -8.93 -4.04
CA VAL A 219 -0.29 -7.55 -4.52
C VAL A 219 0.61 -7.63 -5.75
N SER A 220 0.05 -7.48 -6.95
CA SER A 220 0.81 -7.53 -8.21
C SER A 220 1.57 -6.23 -8.47
N ASP A 221 1.06 -5.10 -7.99
CA ASP A 221 1.71 -3.79 -8.05
C ASP A 221 1.41 -3.04 -6.75
N PHE A 222 2.45 -2.57 -6.10
CA PHE A 222 2.40 -1.74 -4.90
C PHE A 222 3.15 -0.44 -5.17
N GLU A 223 2.52 0.68 -4.93
CA GLU A 223 3.15 2.00 -5.00
C GLU A 223 2.85 2.76 -3.71
N SER A 224 3.91 3.28 -3.09
CA SER A 224 3.82 4.15 -1.92
C SER A 224 4.50 5.46 -2.21
N SER A 225 3.78 6.56 -2.09
CA SER A 225 4.32 7.91 -2.16
C SER A 225 4.15 8.60 -0.82
N SER A 226 5.21 9.20 -0.30
CA SER A 226 5.16 9.93 0.96
C SER A 226 5.84 11.29 0.83
N SER A 227 5.34 12.26 1.59
CA SER A 227 5.94 13.59 1.74
C SER A 227 5.94 13.96 3.21
N ASN A 228 7.09 14.41 3.69
CA ASN A 228 7.29 14.88 5.06
C ASN A 228 7.84 16.30 5.01
N ALA A 229 7.21 17.22 5.71
CA ALA A 229 7.67 18.60 5.89
C ALA A 229 7.86 18.87 7.37
N VAL A 230 9.02 19.40 7.73
CA VAL A 230 9.34 19.85 9.08
C VAL A 230 9.80 21.31 8.99
N SER A 231 9.16 22.18 9.75
CA SER A 231 9.31 23.65 9.60
C SER A 231 10.75 24.18 9.70
N VAL A 232 11.65 23.43 10.31
CA VAL A 232 13.08 23.80 10.51
C VAL A 232 14.07 22.93 9.75
N MET A 233 13.62 21.83 9.13
CA MET A 233 14.50 20.83 8.49
C MET A 233 14.27 20.72 6.97
N GLY A 234 13.25 21.38 6.42
CA GLY A 234 12.92 21.28 5.00
C GLY A 234 11.91 20.18 4.67
N THR A 235 11.95 19.67 3.46
CA THR A 235 10.99 18.68 2.96
C THR A 235 11.71 17.46 2.40
N ASN A 236 11.08 16.30 2.62
CA ASN A 236 11.50 15.03 2.01
C ASN A 236 10.29 14.37 1.35
N SER A 237 10.42 14.00 0.09
CA SER A 237 9.43 13.18 -0.62
C SER A 237 10.07 11.89 -1.12
N SER A 238 9.35 10.80 -1.06
CA SER A 238 9.82 9.51 -1.55
C SER A 238 8.70 8.73 -2.21
N THR A 239 9.08 7.94 -3.21
CA THR A 239 8.22 6.97 -3.87
C THR A 239 8.91 5.62 -3.87
N SER A 240 8.18 4.58 -3.51
CA SER A 240 8.62 3.19 -3.59
C SER A 240 7.60 2.38 -4.36
N ARG A 241 8.04 1.49 -5.24
CA ARG A 241 7.17 0.62 -6.01
C ARG A 241 7.70 -0.82 -5.99
N PHE A 242 6.80 -1.77 -5.77
CA PHE A 242 7.08 -3.19 -5.91
C PHE A 242 6.19 -3.77 -7.01
N ILE A 243 6.80 -4.52 -7.92
CA ILE A 243 6.12 -5.22 -9.01
C ILE A 243 6.36 -6.72 -8.77
N VAL A 244 5.28 -7.48 -8.64
CA VAL A 244 5.32 -8.92 -8.36
C VAL A 244 4.86 -9.71 -9.58
N THR A 245 5.74 -10.58 -10.07
CA THR A 245 5.46 -11.52 -11.15
C THR A 245 5.52 -12.94 -10.60
N VAL A 246 4.44 -13.69 -10.76
CA VAL A 246 4.35 -15.11 -10.37
C VAL A 246 4.49 -15.96 -11.62
N ASN A 247 5.38 -16.93 -11.58
CA ASN A 247 5.68 -17.87 -12.65
C ASN A 247 4.79 -19.11 -12.54
#